data_ad9663d6d7c5dca661af64f412254529
#
_entry.id   ad9663d6d7c5dca661af64f412254529
#
_cell.length_a   1.000
_cell.length_b   1.000
_cell.length_c   1.000
_cell.angle_alpha   90.00
_cell.angle_beta   90.00
_cell.angle_gamma   90.00
#
_symmetry.space_group_name_H-M   'P 1'
#
loop_
_entity.id
_entity.type
_entity.pdbx_description
1 polymer ?
#
loop_
_entity_poly.entity_id
_entity_poly.type
_entity_poly.pdbx_seq_one_letter_code
_entity_poly.pdbx_strand_id
1 'polypeptide(L)'
;MHNHHDSKAVILDQLADVINGRKNADPQTSYTAKLLNDGPSRIARKVGEEAIECVVSSFSQDKEELVRESADLLYHLLVLWTANEISPNQVWNELARREGVSGILEKAGRAEVK
;
A
#
# COMPACT_ATOMS: atom_id res chain seq x y z
N MET A 1 -25.85 3.93 -7.90
CA MET A 1 -25.49 3.91 -7.44
C MET A 1 -24.25 3.62 -6.83
N HIS A 2 -23.85 3.01 -6.28
CA HIS A 2 -22.69 2.71 -5.57
C HIS A 2 -21.45 2.60 -6.39
N ASN A 3 -21.52 2.78 -7.63
CA ASN A 3 -20.38 2.73 -8.52
C ASN A 3 -19.38 3.85 -8.28
N HIS A 4 -19.79 4.91 -7.60
CA HIS A 4 -18.87 5.99 -7.29
C HIS A 4 -17.72 5.53 -6.43
N HIS A 5 -17.99 4.60 -5.50
CA HIS A 5 -16.93 4.07 -4.64
C HIS A 5 -15.91 3.27 -5.44
N ASP A 6 -16.43 2.43 -6.35
CA ASP A 6 -15.55 1.63 -7.18
C ASP A 6 -14.67 2.49 -8.07
N SER A 7 -15.24 3.57 -8.63
CA SER A 7 -14.49 4.47 -9.49
C SER A 7 -13.34 5.12 -8.74
N LYS A 8 -13.56 5.50 -7.48
CA LYS A 8 -12.51 6.15 -6.70
C LYS A 8 -11.45 5.16 -6.24
N ALA A 9 -11.85 3.96 -5.86
CA ALA A 9 -10.91 2.96 -5.40
C ALA A 9 -9.98 2.49 -6.51
N VAL A 10 -10.39 2.64 -7.75
CA VAL A 10 -9.59 2.21 -8.88
C VAL A 10 -8.28 2.99 -9.00
N ILE A 11 -8.15 4.13 -8.31
CA ILE A 11 -6.91 4.88 -8.35
C ILE A 11 -5.74 4.06 -7.81
N LEU A 12 -6.00 3.16 -6.87
CA LEU A 12 -4.94 2.30 -6.35
C LEU A 12 -4.44 1.33 -7.41
N ASP A 13 -5.35 0.75 -8.20
CA ASP A 13 -4.96 -0.14 -9.27
C ASP A 13 -4.23 0.61 -10.38
N GLN A 14 -4.71 1.81 -10.71
CA GLN A 14 -4.05 2.64 -11.71
C GLN A 14 -2.63 3.02 -11.27
N LEU A 15 -2.49 3.40 -10.01
CA LEU A 15 -1.17 3.76 -9.48
C LEU A 15 -0.25 2.54 -9.48
N ALA A 16 -0.77 1.38 -9.14
CA ALA A 16 0.02 0.15 -9.17
C ALA A 16 0.54 -0.13 -10.58
N ASP A 17 -0.30 0.11 -11.60
CA ASP A 17 0.12 -0.06 -12.99
C ASP A 17 1.24 0.91 -13.35
N VAL A 18 1.12 2.16 -12.91
CA VAL A 18 2.17 3.16 -13.15
C VAL A 18 3.47 2.72 -12.49
N ILE A 19 3.40 2.29 -11.25
CA ILE A 19 4.58 1.83 -10.51
C ILE A 19 5.25 0.66 -11.24
N ASN A 20 4.45 -0.31 -11.65
CA ASN A 20 4.98 -1.47 -12.35
C ASN A 20 5.65 -1.05 -13.66
N GLY A 21 5.10 -0.05 -14.33
CA GLY A 21 5.67 0.46 -15.57
C GLY A 21 6.98 1.21 -15.39
N ARG A 22 7.35 1.58 -14.15
CA ARG A 22 8.60 2.30 -13.89
C ARG A 22 9.76 1.37 -13.57
N LYS A 23 9.56 0.06 -13.61
CA LYS A 23 10.62 -0.89 -13.25
C LYS A 23 11.88 -0.68 -14.07
N ASN A 24 11.73 -0.32 -15.33
CA ASN A 24 12.87 -0.12 -16.22
C ASN A 24 13.12 1.34 -16.56
N ALA A 25 12.50 2.25 -15.82
CA ALA A 25 12.71 3.68 -16.03
C ALA A 25 14.04 4.09 -15.42
N ASP A 26 14.48 5.31 -15.78
CA ASP A 26 15.75 5.87 -15.31
C ASP A 26 15.63 6.24 -13.83
N PRO A 27 16.44 5.61 -12.94
CA PRO A 27 16.39 5.96 -11.52
C PRO A 27 16.78 7.42 -11.23
N GLN A 28 17.46 8.07 -12.14
CA GLN A 28 17.85 9.46 -11.92
C GLN A 28 16.69 10.44 -12.16
N THR A 29 15.67 10.02 -12.91
CA THR A 29 14.54 10.89 -13.22
C THR A 29 13.23 10.38 -12.62
N SER A 30 13.21 9.18 -12.05
CA SER A 30 12.01 8.61 -11.49
C SER A 30 12.29 8.10 -10.08
N TYR A 31 11.61 8.70 -9.11
CA TYR A 31 11.72 8.26 -7.72
C TYR A 31 11.29 6.80 -7.56
N THR A 32 10.21 6.41 -8.24
CA THR A 32 9.73 5.03 -8.19
C THR A 32 10.79 4.07 -8.74
N ALA A 33 11.40 4.42 -9.86
CA ALA A 33 12.46 3.59 -10.43
C ALA A 33 13.64 3.48 -9.48
N LYS A 34 13.97 4.58 -8.79
CA LYS A 34 15.07 4.57 -7.83
C LYS A 34 14.76 3.64 -6.67
N LEU A 35 13.54 3.70 -6.13
CA LEU A 35 13.14 2.82 -5.05
C LEU A 35 13.22 1.35 -5.48
N LEU A 36 12.67 1.04 -6.66
CA LEU A 36 12.68 -0.33 -7.16
C LEU A 36 14.11 -0.82 -7.39
N ASN A 37 14.97 0.07 -7.87
CA ASN A 37 16.37 -0.27 -8.09
C ASN A 37 17.11 -0.49 -6.77
N ASP A 38 16.77 0.28 -5.74
CA ASP A 38 17.41 0.15 -4.43
C ASP A 38 17.03 -1.15 -3.72
N GLY A 39 15.88 -1.72 -4.06
CA GLY A 39 15.50 -3.04 -3.60
C GLY A 39 14.53 -3.07 -2.44
N PRO A 40 14.00 -4.26 -2.13
CA PRO A 40 12.92 -4.41 -1.15
C PRO A 40 13.27 -3.94 0.27
N SER A 41 14.52 -4.09 0.67
CA SER A 41 14.93 -3.70 2.02
C SER A 41 14.76 -2.20 2.23
N ARG A 42 15.20 -1.40 1.25
CA ARG A 42 15.05 0.05 1.32
C ARG A 42 13.59 0.45 1.27
N ILE A 43 12.81 -0.21 0.41
CA ILE A 43 11.39 0.10 0.28
C ILE A 43 10.65 -0.23 1.57
N ALA A 44 10.98 -1.38 2.20
CA ALA A 44 10.35 -1.77 3.46
C ALA A 44 10.63 -0.73 4.54
N ARG A 45 11.85 -0.20 4.58
CA ARG A 45 12.18 0.83 5.55
C ARG A 45 11.38 2.10 5.31
N LYS A 46 11.18 2.46 4.04
CA LYS A 46 10.37 3.62 3.71
C LYS A 46 8.92 3.44 4.15
N VAL A 47 8.36 2.24 3.98
CA VAL A 47 7.00 1.97 4.45
C VAL A 47 6.92 2.17 5.96
N GLY A 48 7.92 1.69 6.70
CA GLY A 48 7.95 1.89 8.15
C GLY A 48 8.00 3.35 8.53
N GLU A 49 8.85 4.13 7.85
CA GLU A 49 8.96 5.56 8.12
C GLU A 49 7.65 6.28 7.84
N GLU A 50 7.01 5.98 6.72
CA GLU A 50 5.75 6.64 6.36
C GLU A 50 4.62 6.23 7.31
N ALA A 51 4.64 4.99 7.79
CA ALA A 51 3.64 4.55 8.76
C ALA A 51 3.77 5.34 10.06
N ILE A 52 5.00 5.57 10.53
CA ILE A 52 5.23 6.36 11.73
C ILE A 52 4.78 7.80 11.51
N GLU A 53 5.03 8.36 10.35
CA GLU A 53 4.59 9.72 10.06
C GLU A 53 3.07 9.83 10.03
N CYS A 54 2.39 8.79 9.57
CA CYS A 54 0.93 8.75 9.66
C CYS A 54 0.47 8.78 11.12
N VAL A 55 1.12 7.98 11.96
CA VAL A 55 0.77 7.94 13.38
C VAL A 55 0.97 9.32 14.01
N VAL A 56 2.12 9.95 13.75
CA VAL A 56 2.41 11.27 14.31
C VAL A 56 1.40 12.30 13.80
N SER A 57 1.11 12.29 12.51
CA SER A 57 0.20 13.29 11.95
C SER A 57 -1.24 13.09 12.41
N SER A 58 -1.58 11.90 12.91
CA SER A 58 -2.92 11.66 13.43
C SER A 58 -3.19 12.46 14.71
N PHE A 59 -2.14 12.93 15.37
CA PHE A 59 -2.27 13.79 16.55
C PHE A 59 -2.27 15.28 16.19
N SER A 60 -2.06 15.61 14.92
CA SER A 60 -2.08 16.98 14.47
C SER A 60 -3.52 17.48 14.36
N GLN A 61 -3.71 18.78 14.56
CA GLN A 61 -5.01 19.39 14.33
C GLN A 61 -5.27 19.62 12.85
N ASP A 62 -4.23 19.56 12.03
CA ASP A 62 -4.35 19.72 10.58
C ASP A 62 -4.63 18.37 9.94
N LYS A 63 -5.91 18.12 9.64
CA LYS A 63 -6.31 16.85 9.06
C LYS A 63 -5.72 16.63 7.68
N GLU A 64 -5.40 17.71 6.97
CA GLU A 64 -4.79 17.58 5.65
C GLU A 64 -3.40 16.95 5.73
N GLU A 65 -2.72 17.16 6.83
CA GLU A 65 -1.41 16.52 7.02
C GLU A 65 -1.56 15.01 7.04
N LEU A 66 -2.56 14.49 7.77
CA LEU A 66 -2.80 13.05 7.81
C LEU A 66 -3.20 12.53 6.44
N VAL A 67 -3.98 13.30 5.67
CA VAL A 67 -4.33 12.91 4.30
C VAL A 67 -3.08 12.72 3.46
N ARG A 68 -2.16 13.70 3.51
CA ARG A 68 -0.93 13.61 2.72
C ARG A 68 -0.07 12.43 3.14
N GLU A 69 0.08 12.22 4.44
CA GLU A 69 0.91 11.12 4.92
C GLU A 69 0.27 9.77 4.62
N SER A 70 -1.06 9.71 4.63
CA SER A 70 -1.76 8.48 4.25
C SER A 70 -1.51 8.13 2.79
N ALA A 71 -1.52 9.14 1.93
CA ALA A 71 -1.23 8.93 0.51
C ALA A 71 0.20 8.42 0.32
N ASP A 72 1.15 9.03 1.04
CA ASP A 72 2.56 8.59 0.98
C ASP A 72 2.70 7.14 1.43
N LEU A 73 2.00 6.76 2.50
CA LEU A 73 2.07 5.40 2.99
C LEU A 73 1.51 4.41 1.97
N LEU A 74 0.36 4.72 1.40
CA LEU A 74 -0.25 3.84 0.39
C LEU A 74 0.66 3.71 -0.83
N TYR A 75 1.26 4.81 -1.27
CA TYR A 75 2.16 4.78 -2.41
C TYR A 75 3.34 3.83 -2.15
N HIS A 76 4.00 4.00 -1.00
CA HIS A 76 5.17 3.18 -0.70
C HIS A 76 4.79 1.72 -0.48
N LEU A 77 3.60 1.47 0.05
CA LEU A 77 3.12 0.11 0.22
C LEU A 77 2.92 -0.57 -1.14
N LEU A 78 2.36 0.16 -2.10
CA LEU A 78 2.21 -0.38 -3.46
C LEU A 78 3.58 -0.68 -4.09
N VAL A 79 4.57 0.19 -3.86
CA VAL A 79 5.91 -0.05 -4.35
C VAL A 79 6.50 -1.31 -3.72
N LEU A 80 6.26 -1.51 -2.42
CA LEU A 80 6.74 -2.70 -1.73
C LEU A 80 6.12 -3.97 -2.33
N TRP A 81 4.84 -3.95 -2.61
CA TRP A 81 4.19 -5.10 -3.25
C TRP A 81 4.83 -5.38 -4.61
N THR A 82 5.01 -4.34 -5.41
CA THR A 82 5.61 -4.50 -6.74
C THR A 82 7.00 -5.12 -6.64
N ALA A 83 7.80 -4.66 -5.68
CA ALA A 83 9.15 -5.17 -5.50
C ALA A 83 9.17 -6.63 -5.09
N ASN A 84 8.11 -7.10 -4.46
CA ASN A 84 7.99 -8.48 -4.03
C ASN A 84 7.10 -9.31 -4.95
N GLU A 85 6.76 -8.77 -6.11
CA GLU A 85 5.98 -9.47 -7.13
C GLU A 85 4.59 -9.87 -6.63
N ILE A 86 4.01 -8.99 -5.82
CA ILE A 86 2.65 -9.16 -5.34
C ILE A 86 1.76 -8.19 -6.11
N SER A 87 0.69 -8.72 -6.74
CA SER A 87 -0.25 -7.85 -7.41
C SER A 87 -1.27 -7.31 -6.41
N PRO A 88 -1.83 -6.12 -6.65
CA PRO A 88 -2.86 -5.59 -5.75
C PRO A 88 -4.05 -6.53 -5.59
N ASN A 89 -4.40 -7.27 -6.63
CA ASN A 89 -5.54 -8.20 -6.55
C ASN A 89 -5.35 -9.25 -5.46
N GLN A 90 -4.13 -9.68 -5.23
CA GLN A 90 -3.87 -10.66 -4.17
C GLN A 90 -4.26 -10.09 -2.81
N VAL A 91 -3.96 -8.80 -2.60
CA VAL A 91 -4.32 -8.13 -1.34
C VAL A 91 -5.82 -7.88 -1.28
N TRP A 92 -6.42 -7.42 -2.39
CA TRP A 92 -7.86 -7.18 -2.45
C TRP A 92 -8.63 -8.47 -2.17
N ASN A 93 -8.17 -9.58 -2.72
CA ASN A 93 -8.83 -10.88 -2.51
C ASN A 93 -8.74 -11.29 -1.05
N GLU A 94 -7.61 -11.04 -0.40
CA GLU A 94 -7.48 -11.35 1.02
C GLU A 94 -8.40 -10.49 1.87
N LEU A 95 -8.52 -9.21 1.52
CA LEU A 95 -9.45 -8.32 2.23
C LEU A 95 -10.89 -8.77 2.04
N ALA A 96 -11.24 -9.15 0.81
CA ALA A 96 -12.59 -9.63 0.53
C ALA A 96 -12.89 -10.91 1.30
N ARG A 97 -11.90 -11.79 1.42
CA ARG A 97 -12.07 -13.03 2.18
C ARG A 97 -12.36 -12.74 3.65
N ARG A 98 -11.75 -11.67 4.19
CA ARG A 98 -11.96 -11.32 5.60
C ARG A 98 -13.28 -10.60 5.83
N GLU A 99 -13.88 -10.09 4.80
CA GLU A 99 -15.15 -9.40 4.92
C GLU A 99 -16.20 -10.34 5.44
N GLY A 100 -16.91 -9.95 6.49
CA GLY A 100 -17.93 -10.81 7.09
C GLY A 100 -17.39 -11.84 8.07
N VAL A 101 -16.06 -11.90 8.27
CA VAL A 101 -15.46 -12.82 9.22
C VAL A 101 -15.00 -12.04 10.44
N SER A 102 -15.37 -12.51 11.65
CA SER A 102 -14.94 -11.88 12.90
C SER A 102 -13.42 -11.93 13.02
N GLY A 103 -12.81 -10.80 13.44
CA GLY A 103 -11.38 -10.77 13.66
C GLY A 103 -10.90 -11.81 14.65
N ILE A 104 -11.71 -12.11 15.66
CA ILE A 104 -11.34 -13.12 16.64
C ILE A 104 -11.31 -14.50 16.00
N LEU A 105 -12.33 -14.82 15.20
CA LEU A 105 -12.38 -16.10 14.51
C LEU A 105 -11.26 -16.24 13.50
N GLU A 106 -10.92 -15.14 12.82
CA GLU A 106 -9.85 -15.16 11.86
C GLU A 106 -8.51 -15.47 12.52
N LYS A 107 -8.24 -14.86 13.66
CA LYS A 107 -7.00 -15.12 14.39
C LYS A 107 -6.93 -16.55 14.87
N ALA A 108 -8.04 -17.10 15.36
CA ALA A 108 -8.08 -18.49 15.80
C ALA A 108 -7.79 -19.43 14.64
N GLY A 109 -8.36 -19.16 13.47
CA GLY A 109 -8.11 -19.98 12.29
C GLY A 109 -6.66 -19.97 11.88
N ARG A 110 -6.01 -18.80 11.90
CA ARG A 110 -4.61 -18.73 11.54
C ARG A 110 -3.72 -19.45 12.53
N ALA A 111 -4.05 -19.38 13.82
CA ALA A 111 -3.30 -20.08 14.84
C ALA A 111 -3.39 -21.59 14.64
N GLU A 112 -4.55 -22.07 14.25
CA GLU A 112 -4.76 -23.50 14.03
C GLU A 112 -4.00 -24.02 12.82
N VAL A 113 -3.82 -23.18 11.82
CA VAL A 113 -3.14 -23.58 10.58
C VAL A 113 -1.66 -23.81 10.80
N LYS A 114 -1.08 -23.16 11.78
CA LYS A 114 0.34 -23.35 12.06
C LYS A 114 0.63 -24.74 12.60
#